data_e0b8e17a2e9859e5fe35b2d62c3ef52c
#
_entry.id   e0b8e17a2e9859e5fe35b2d62c3ef52c
#
_cell.length_a   1.000
_cell.length_b   1.000
_cell.length_c   1.000
_cell.angle_alpha   90.00
_cell.angle_beta   90.00
_cell.angle_gamma   90.00
#
_symmetry.space_group_name_H-M   'P 1'
#
loop_
_entity.id
_entity.type
_entity.pdbx_description
1 polymer ?
#
loop_
_entity_poly.entity_id
_entity_poly.type
_entity_poly.pdbx_seq_one_letter_code
_entity_poly.pdbx_strand_id
1 'polypeptide(L)'
;NNNVSAPIEMNFYAGFKKEFIGEGFVSDLGVNQYYYPTQNYPSSLTNPNTTEIYAAQNYVFGPVSGFLKFSYAVTNQFGFSNSSGSYYPDLTANYDTGLWGLVVNAHVGYQRIAGQTTSATTPTYSYTDWKIGLSKDLGGGLGISAAYIGTNAASAGGTYAYSSPTGKNLGGSQGLVTLTKVF
;
A
#
# COMPACT_ATOMS: atom_id res chain seq x y z
N ASN A 1 -14.07 -27.72 -12.33
CA ASN A 1 -13.77 -26.31 -11.97
C ASN A 1 -12.80 -26.33 -10.79
N ASN A 2 -11.50 -26.26 -11.09
CA ASN A 2 -10.48 -26.06 -10.05
C ASN A 2 -10.54 -24.58 -9.64
N ASN A 3 -11.43 -24.25 -8.72
CA ASN A 3 -11.45 -22.93 -8.11
C ASN A 3 -10.20 -22.81 -7.22
N VAL A 4 -9.21 -22.10 -7.71
CA VAL A 4 -8.12 -21.65 -6.87
C VAL A 4 -8.68 -20.61 -5.91
N SER A 5 -8.59 -20.87 -4.62
CA SER A 5 -9.04 -19.91 -3.63
C SER A 5 -7.91 -19.64 -2.64
N ALA A 6 -7.72 -18.38 -2.33
CA ALA A 6 -6.87 -17.90 -1.23
C ALA A 6 -7.79 -17.20 -0.22
N PRO A 7 -8.45 -17.95 0.66
CA PRO A 7 -9.47 -17.40 1.55
C PRO A 7 -8.89 -16.53 2.66
N ILE A 8 -7.57 -16.62 2.88
CA ILE A 8 -6.86 -15.92 3.96
C ILE A 8 -5.56 -15.39 3.39
N GLU A 9 -5.20 -14.18 3.78
CA GLU A 9 -3.86 -13.61 3.68
C GLU A 9 -3.25 -13.54 5.08
N MET A 10 -2.04 -14.08 5.24
CA MET A 10 -1.27 -14.00 6.48
C MET A 10 -0.01 -13.18 6.23
N ASN A 11 0.17 -12.14 7.02
CA ASN A 11 1.30 -11.23 6.89
C ASN A 11 2.26 -11.42 8.06
N PHE A 12 3.50 -11.76 7.73
CA PHE A 12 4.60 -11.86 8.68
C PHE A 12 5.59 -10.75 8.40
N TYR A 13 6.02 -10.06 9.43
CA TYR A 13 7.08 -9.07 9.28
C TYR A 13 8.13 -9.24 10.38
N ALA A 14 9.38 -8.95 10.04
CA ALA A 14 10.48 -8.89 10.98
C ALA A 14 11.42 -7.77 10.55
N GLY A 15 11.99 -7.05 11.50
CA GLY A 15 12.84 -5.92 11.18
C GLY A 15 13.61 -5.38 12.38
N PHE A 16 14.41 -4.39 12.08
CA PHE A 16 15.21 -3.65 13.03
C PHE A 16 14.91 -2.16 12.93
N LYS A 17 14.61 -1.55 14.07
CA LYS A 17 14.20 -0.15 14.15
C LYS A 17 15.06 0.60 15.16
N LYS A 18 15.71 1.71 14.74
CA LYS A 18 16.59 2.49 15.58
C LYS A 18 16.74 3.93 15.09
N GLU A 19 16.97 4.85 16.02
CA GLU A 19 17.41 6.20 15.73
C GLU A 19 18.91 6.20 15.37
N PHE A 20 19.21 6.38 14.07
CA PHE A 20 20.60 6.48 13.61
C PHE A 20 21.04 7.91 13.27
N ILE A 21 20.10 8.77 12.87
CA ILE A 21 20.39 10.10 12.34
C ILE A 21 20.31 11.15 13.44
N GLY A 22 19.42 10.94 14.42
CA GLY A 22 19.21 11.87 15.54
C GLY A 22 17.78 11.75 16.07
N GLU A 23 17.49 12.50 17.12
CA GLU A 23 16.18 12.50 17.77
C GLU A 23 15.06 12.81 16.78
N GLY A 24 14.01 12.01 16.81
CA GLY A 24 12.86 12.12 15.91
C GLY A 24 13.06 11.47 14.52
N PHE A 25 14.24 10.87 14.25
CA PHE A 25 14.53 10.20 12.98
C PHE A 25 14.81 8.71 13.20
N VAL A 26 13.78 7.88 13.00
CA VAL A 26 13.85 6.44 13.24
C VAL A 26 13.98 5.69 11.94
N SER A 27 15.13 5.06 11.69
CA SER A 27 15.34 4.16 10.56
C SER A 27 14.75 2.78 10.88
N ASP A 28 14.10 2.17 9.89
CA ASP A 28 13.39 0.90 10.00
C ASP A 28 13.71 0.04 8.78
N LEU A 29 14.35 -1.10 8.99
CA LEU A 29 14.76 -2.04 7.95
C LEU A 29 14.14 -3.39 8.25
N GLY A 30 13.55 -4.03 7.26
CA GLY A 30 12.93 -5.31 7.51
C GLY A 30 12.50 -6.08 6.28
N VAL A 31 11.78 -7.15 6.55
CA VAL A 31 11.21 -8.08 5.59
C VAL A 31 9.73 -8.23 5.88
N ASN A 32 8.90 -8.18 4.84
CA ASN A 32 7.49 -8.55 4.86
C ASN A 32 7.31 -9.82 4.04
N GLN A 33 6.57 -10.78 4.60
CA GLN A 33 6.12 -11.97 3.91
C GLN A 33 4.60 -11.96 3.85
N TYR A 34 4.05 -11.85 2.66
CA TYR A 34 2.64 -12.08 2.37
C TYR A 34 2.45 -13.54 1.99
N TYR A 35 1.68 -14.26 2.77
CA TYR A 35 1.46 -15.68 2.59
C TYR A 35 -0.02 -15.99 2.38
N TYR A 36 -0.30 -16.66 1.27
CA TYR A 36 -1.64 -17.08 0.90
C TYR A 36 -1.69 -18.61 0.96
N PRO A 37 -2.25 -19.21 2.02
CA PRO A 37 -2.40 -20.67 2.12
C PRO A 37 -3.41 -21.14 1.06
N THR A 38 -2.89 -21.60 -0.06
CA THR A 38 -3.68 -22.10 -1.18
C THR A 38 -3.63 -23.60 -1.26
N GLN A 39 -4.78 -24.25 -1.50
CA GLN A 39 -4.82 -25.68 -1.82
C GLN A 39 -4.98 -25.85 -3.33
N ASN A 40 -4.32 -26.88 -3.89
CA ASN A 40 -4.40 -27.26 -5.31
C ASN A 40 -4.07 -26.10 -6.27
N TYR A 41 -3.09 -25.26 -5.90
CA TYR A 41 -2.69 -24.16 -6.78
C TYR A 41 -2.10 -24.70 -8.07
N PRO A 42 -2.64 -24.36 -9.24
CA PRO A 42 -2.16 -24.87 -10.52
C PRO A 42 -0.70 -24.45 -10.76
N SER A 43 0.15 -25.40 -11.15
CA SER A 43 1.55 -25.10 -11.49
C SER A 43 1.72 -24.15 -12.70
N SER A 44 0.66 -23.97 -13.48
CA SER A 44 0.59 -23.02 -14.60
C SER A 44 0.38 -21.56 -14.17
N LEU A 45 0.02 -21.33 -12.91
CA LEU A 45 -0.19 -19.98 -12.37
C LEU A 45 0.98 -19.58 -11.44
N THR A 46 1.28 -18.30 -11.41
CA THR A 46 2.28 -17.74 -10.50
C THR A 46 1.71 -17.67 -9.09
N ASN A 47 2.43 -18.24 -8.12
CA ASN A 47 2.03 -18.23 -6.71
C ASN A 47 1.92 -16.77 -6.21
N PRO A 48 0.85 -16.39 -5.48
CA PRO A 48 0.65 -15.04 -4.95
C PRO A 48 1.53 -14.70 -3.74
N ASN A 49 2.20 -15.68 -3.13
CA ASN A 49 3.09 -15.42 -2.00
C ASN A 49 4.18 -14.43 -2.42
N THR A 50 4.36 -13.41 -1.59
CA THR A 50 5.26 -12.30 -1.90
C THR A 50 6.16 -12.04 -0.72
N THR A 51 7.47 -11.95 -1.00
CA THR A 51 8.46 -11.51 -0.02
C THR A 51 9.01 -10.17 -0.46
N GLU A 52 8.97 -9.19 0.44
CA GLU A 52 9.54 -7.86 0.23
C GLU A 52 10.58 -7.56 1.30
N ILE A 53 11.66 -6.92 0.89
CA ILE A 53 12.55 -6.22 1.81
C ILE A 53 12.17 -4.73 1.79
N TYR A 54 12.31 -4.04 2.93
CA TYR A 54 12.03 -2.62 2.97
C TYR A 54 13.05 -1.84 3.81
N ALA A 55 13.17 -0.57 3.45
CA ALA A 55 13.85 0.43 4.23
C ALA A 55 12.91 1.63 4.40
N ALA A 56 12.76 2.13 5.62
CA ALA A 56 11.97 3.31 5.90
C ALA A 56 12.72 4.26 6.83
N GLN A 57 12.52 5.55 6.62
CA GLN A 57 12.93 6.60 7.52
C GLN A 57 11.67 7.29 8.05
N ASN A 58 11.35 7.02 9.31
CA ASN A 58 10.31 7.74 10.03
C ASN A 58 10.89 9.06 10.56
N TYR A 59 10.08 10.11 10.58
CA TYR A 59 10.49 11.41 11.06
C TYR A 59 9.40 12.10 11.89
N VAL A 60 9.85 12.85 12.90
CA VAL A 60 9.06 13.82 13.66
C VAL A 60 9.87 15.10 13.73
N PHE A 61 9.36 16.16 13.11
CA PHE A 61 10.01 17.46 13.07
C PHE A 61 8.97 18.57 13.33
N GLY A 62 8.98 19.08 14.57
CA GLY A 62 7.94 20.03 15.00
C GLY A 62 6.53 19.48 14.80
N PRO A 63 5.63 20.20 14.10
CA PRO A 63 4.26 19.75 13.85
C PRO A 63 4.15 18.72 12.73
N VAL A 64 5.26 18.37 12.05
CA VAL A 64 5.27 17.45 10.92
C VAL A 64 5.80 16.09 11.36
N SER A 65 5.09 15.03 11.01
CA SER A 65 5.52 13.65 11.20
C SER A 65 5.19 12.79 9.97
N GLY A 66 5.88 11.68 9.81
CA GLY A 66 5.61 10.78 8.70
C GLY A 66 6.75 9.81 8.45
N PHE A 67 6.82 9.33 7.22
CA PHE A 67 7.88 8.44 6.78
C PHE A 67 8.10 8.52 5.27
N LEU A 68 9.32 8.17 4.87
CA LEU A 68 9.67 7.77 3.52
C LEU A 68 10.05 6.29 3.58
N LYS A 69 9.36 5.44 2.83
CA LYS A 69 9.60 3.99 2.78
C LYS A 69 9.85 3.55 1.34
N PHE A 70 10.74 2.61 1.17
CA PHE A 70 10.96 1.90 -0.08
C PHE A 70 10.84 0.41 0.17
N SER A 71 9.90 -0.25 -0.52
CA SER A 71 9.71 -1.69 -0.52
C SER A 71 10.14 -2.28 -1.85
N TYR A 72 10.78 -3.46 -1.83
CA TYR A 72 11.28 -4.15 -3.00
C TYR A 72 10.92 -5.64 -2.92
N ALA A 73 10.19 -6.14 -3.91
CA ALA A 73 9.80 -7.53 -4.00
C ALA A 73 10.97 -8.40 -4.50
N VAL A 74 11.47 -9.27 -3.64
CA VAL A 74 12.54 -10.23 -3.97
C VAL A 74 11.99 -11.51 -4.62
N THR A 75 10.68 -11.73 -4.53
CA THR A 75 9.93 -12.77 -5.23
C THR A 75 8.94 -12.16 -6.22
N ASN A 76 8.19 -12.98 -6.97
CA ASN A 76 7.06 -12.47 -7.74
C ASN A 76 6.03 -11.80 -6.81
N GLN A 77 5.44 -10.70 -7.28
CA GLN A 77 4.54 -9.89 -6.49
C GLN A 77 3.08 -10.30 -6.76
N PHE A 78 2.38 -10.76 -5.73
CA PHE A 78 0.93 -11.04 -5.71
C PHE A 78 0.39 -11.82 -6.92
N GLY A 79 1.18 -12.81 -7.40
CA GLY A 79 0.75 -13.68 -8.51
C GLY A 79 1.03 -13.12 -9.90
N PHE A 80 1.64 -11.94 -10.04
CA PHE A 80 2.12 -11.46 -11.33
C PHE A 80 3.37 -12.23 -11.76
N SER A 81 3.34 -12.81 -12.96
CA SER A 81 4.46 -13.56 -13.50
C SER A 81 5.66 -12.65 -13.80
N ASN A 82 6.88 -13.13 -13.52
CA ASN A 82 8.14 -12.42 -13.77
C ASN A 82 8.22 -11.04 -13.08
N SER A 83 7.51 -10.85 -11.97
CA SER A 83 7.39 -9.56 -11.29
C SER A 83 8.34 -9.38 -10.11
N SER A 84 9.28 -10.30 -9.88
CA SER A 84 10.41 -10.06 -8.98
C SER A 84 11.15 -8.78 -9.41
N GLY A 85 11.51 -7.93 -8.46
CA GLY A 85 12.03 -6.60 -8.75
C GLY A 85 10.95 -5.51 -8.84
N SER A 86 9.70 -5.82 -8.55
CA SER A 86 8.66 -4.80 -8.29
C SER A 86 9.02 -3.99 -7.06
N TYR A 87 8.62 -2.72 -7.04
CA TYR A 87 8.94 -1.83 -5.91
C TYR A 87 7.85 -0.79 -5.64
N TYR A 88 7.88 -0.26 -4.42
CA TYR A 88 6.95 0.77 -3.96
C TYR A 88 7.67 1.80 -3.08
N PRO A 89 8.07 2.98 -3.61
CA PRO A 89 8.37 4.16 -2.81
C PRO A 89 7.06 4.76 -2.29
N ASP A 90 7.08 5.13 -1.01
CA ASP A 90 5.93 5.64 -0.25
C ASP A 90 6.38 6.84 0.59
N LEU A 91 5.76 7.98 0.37
CA LEU A 91 5.92 9.16 1.20
C LEU A 91 4.60 9.48 1.89
N THR A 92 4.63 9.48 3.21
CA THR A 92 3.50 9.88 4.05
C THR A 92 3.92 11.04 4.95
N ALA A 93 3.08 12.05 5.04
CA ALA A 93 3.27 13.21 5.89
C ALA A 93 1.97 13.57 6.64
N ASN A 94 2.12 13.89 7.91
CA ASN A 94 1.05 14.39 8.77
C ASN A 94 1.47 15.75 9.32
N TYR A 95 0.57 16.70 9.31
CA TYR A 95 0.77 18.04 9.84
C TYR A 95 -0.25 18.34 10.93
N ASP A 96 0.22 18.46 12.16
CA ASP A 96 -0.61 18.96 13.26
C ASP A 96 -0.82 20.46 13.06
N THR A 97 -2.06 20.85 12.80
CA THR A 97 -2.41 22.25 12.54
C THR A 97 -2.36 23.12 13.80
N GLY A 98 -2.31 22.52 14.98
CA GLY A 98 -2.47 23.21 16.27
C GLY A 98 -3.90 23.76 16.50
N LEU A 99 -4.81 23.57 15.54
CA LEU A 99 -6.18 24.09 15.59
C LEU A 99 -7.16 22.96 15.86
N TRP A 100 -7.85 23.00 16.97
CA TRP A 100 -8.94 22.06 17.36
C TRP A 100 -8.55 20.57 17.33
N GLY A 101 -7.25 20.26 17.42
CA GLY A 101 -6.75 18.88 17.30
C GLY A 101 -6.90 18.27 15.89
N LEU A 102 -6.95 19.11 14.87
CA LEU A 102 -6.99 18.68 13.47
C LEU A 102 -5.58 18.39 12.95
N VAL A 103 -5.44 17.25 12.30
CA VAL A 103 -4.21 16.84 11.59
C VAL A 103 -4.51 16.68 10.11
N VAL A 104 -3.74 17.34 9.26
CA VAL A 104 -3.73 17.12 7.81
C VAL A 104 -2.91 15.87 7.53
N ASN A 105 -3.45 14.94 6.75
CA ASN A 105 -2.77 13.70 6.35
C ASN A 105 -2.58 13.73 4.83
N ALA A 106 -1.36 13.51 4.36
CA ALA A 106 -1.02 13.41 2.95
C ALA A 106 -0.20 12.15 2.68
N HIS A 107 -0.42 11.54 1.52
CA HIS A 107 0.32 10.37 1.07
C HIS A 107 0.46 10.41 -0.45
N VAL A 108 1.60 9.94 -0.95
CA VAL A 108 1.85 9.61 -2.35
C VAL A 108 2.76 8.39 -2.42
N GLY A 109 2.37 7.43 -3.26
CA GLY A 109 3.13 6.22 -3.53
C GLY A 109 3.19 5.90 -5.02
N TYR A 110 4.15 5.08 -5.42
CA TYR A 110 4.26 4.58 -6.78
C TYR A 110 4.52 3.08 -6.77
N GLN A 111 3.54 2.30 -7.20
CA GLN A 111 3.70 0.86 -7.40
C GLN A 111 4.24 0.58 -8.80
N ARG A 112 5.46 0.09 -8.89
CA ARG A 112 5.95 -0.55 -10.11
C ARG A 112 5.75 -2.06 -10.00
N ILE A 113 5.06 -2.63 -10.98
CA ILE A 113 5.04 -4.09 -11.20
C ILE A 113 6.01 -4.42 -12.33
N ALA A 114 7.05 -5.20 -12.04
CA ALA A 114 8.05 -5.61 -13.03
C ALA A 114 7.50 -6.69 -13.98
N GLY A 115 8.21 -6.95 -15.08
CA GLY A 115 7.96 -8.07 -15.98
C GLY A 115 6.64 -8.02 -16.75
N GLN A 116 5.97 -6.87 -16.81
CA GLN A 116 4.67 -6.75 -17.47
C GLN A 116 4.81 -6.56 -18.97
N THR A 117 3.98 -7.27 -19.71
CA THR A 117 3.76 -7.01 -21.14
C THR A 117 2.46 -6.24 -21.31
N THR A 118 2.54 -5.02 -21.80
CA THR A 118 1.37 -4.17 -22.09
C THR A 118 1.04 -4.20 -23.58
N SER A 119 -0.24 -4.03 -23.91
CA SER A 119 -0.74 -3.95 -25.28
C SER A 119 -1.89 -2.96 -25.37
N ALA A 120 -2.47 -2.80 -26.55
CA ALA A 120 -3.67 -1.98 -26.74
C ALA A 120 -4.87 -2.46 -25.89
N THR A 121 -4.88 -3.73 -25.45
CA THR A 121 -5.96 -4.33 -24.65
C THR A 121 -5.51 -4.80 -23.27
N THR A 122 -4.22 -4.73 -22.97
CA THR A 122 -3.65 -5.16 -21.68
C THR A 122 -3.03 -3.96 -20.97
N PRO A 123 -3.67 -3.41 -19.93
CA PRO A 123 -3.15 -2.25 -19.21
C PRO A 123 -1.91 -2.59 -18.38
N THR A 124 -1.10 -1.57 -18.07
CA THR A 124 -0.10 -1.72 -17.01
C THR A 124 -0.78 -1.81 -15.65
N TYR A 125 -0.22 -2.64 -14.75
CA TYR A 125 -0.65 -2.71 -13.35
C TYR A 125 0.20 -1.80 -12.43
N SER A 126 1.18 -1.09 -12.98
CA SER A 126 1.90 -0.05 -12.25
C SER A 126 1.05 1.21 -12.15
N TYR A 127 1.09 1.88 -10.99
CA TYR A 127 0.28 3.08 -10.75
C TYR A 127 0.93 3.99 -9.70
N THR A 128 0.51 5.25 -9.70
CA THR A 128 0.71 6.18 -8.59
C THR A 128 -0.60 6.25 -7.81
N ASP A 129 -0.52 6.27 -6.50
CA ASP A 129 -1.64 6.52 -5.62
C ASP A 129 -1.38 7.73 -4.73
N TRP A 130 -2.46 8.33 -4.23
CA TRP A 130 -2.41 9.51 -3.39
C TRP A 130 -3.59 9.57 -2.41
N LYS A 131 -3.35 10.27 -1.32
CA LYS A 131 -4.36 10.59 -0.33
C LYS A 131 -4.12 12.00 0.20
N ILE A 132 -5.20 12.74 0.39
CA ILE A 132 -5.23 13.95 1.21
C ILE A 132 -6.44 13.86 2.13
N GLY A 133 -6.25 14.15 3.41
CA GLY A 133 -7.32 14.02 4.39
C GLY A 133 -7.10 14.86 5.63
N LEU A 134 -8.11 14.85 6.47
CA LEU A 134 -8.13 15.44 7.81
C LEU A 134 -8.50 14.37 8.81
N SER A 135 -7.83 14.36 9.95
CA SER A 135 -8.19 13.51 11.08
C SER A 135 -8.27 14.31 12.37
N LYS A 136 -9.07 13.80 13.31
CA LYS A 136 -9.23 14.38 14.63
C LYS A 136 -9.40 13.28 15.68
N ASP A 137 -8.65 13.39 16.76
CA ASP A 137 -8.89 12.63 17.98
C ASP A 137 -10.03 13.32 18.76
N LEU A 138 -11.08 12.56 19.05
CA LEU A 138 -12.24 13.02 19.82
C LEU A 138 -12.12 12.67 21.31
N GLY A 139 -11.02 12.02 21.71
CA GLY A 139 -10.76 11.57 23.06
C GLY A 139 -11.35 10.20 23.37
N GLY A 140 -10.93 9.61 24.49
CA GLY A 140 -11.41 8.32 24.94
C GLY A 140 -11.16 7.18 23.94
N GLY A 141 -10.16 7.27 23.07
CA GLY A 141 -9.88 6.28 22.02
C GLY A 141 -10.81 6.38 20.79
N LEU A 142 -11.60 7.45 20.66
CA LEU A 142 -12.46 7.70 19.52
C LEU A 142 -11.78 8.68 18.56
N GLY A 143 -11.67 8.31 17.28
CA GLY A 143 -11.13 9.14 16.24
C GLY A 143 -12.03 9.20 14.99
N ILE A 144 -12.01 10.31 14.30
CA ILE A 144 -12.68 10.49 13.01
C ILE A 144 -11.70 10.99 11.97
N SER A 145 -11.84 10.52 10.73
CA SER A 145 -11.10 11.06 9.60
C SER A 145 -11.96 11.13 8.34
N ALA A 146 -11.64 12.09 7.49
CA ALA A 146 -12.18 12.20 6.14
C ALA A 146 -11.03 12.39 5.15
N ALA A 147 -11.05 11.68 4.03
CA ALA A 147 -9.99 11.74 3.04
C ALA A 147 -10.53 11.63 1.62
N TYR A 148 -9.81 12.23 0.69
CA TYR A 148 -9.91 11.96 -0.73
C TYR A 148 -8.71 11.12 -1.15
N ILE A 149 -8.99 9.97 -1.77
CA ILE A 149 -7.98 9.01 -2.21
C ILE A 149 -8.15 8.73 -3.70
N GLY A 150 -7.09 8.36 -4.37
CA GLY A 150 -7.17 8.00 -5.78
C GLY A 150 -5.90 7.38 -6.32
N THR A 151 -6.00 6.86 -7.54
CA THR A 151 -4.87 6.36 -8.30
C THR A 151 -4.96 6.77 -9.77
N ASN A 152 -3.84 6.66 -10.49
CA ASN A 152 -3.80 6.74 -11.95
C ASN A 152 -3.75 5.34 -12.61
N ALA A 153 -4.24 4.31 -11.94
CA ALA A 153 -4.26 2.96 -12.47
C ALA A 153 -4.88 2.90 -13.87
N ALA A 154 -4.17 2.28 -14.80
CA ALA A 154 -4.46 2.33 -16.22
C ALA A 154 -5.72 1.53 -16.63
N SER A 155 -6.26 1.86 -17.79
CA SER A 155 -7.19 1.03 -18.55
C SER A 155 -6.68 0.88 -19.99
N ALA A 156 -7.01 -0.24 -20.65
CA ALA A 156 -6.70 -0.48 -22.04
C ALA A 156 -7.81 -1.33 -22.67
N GLY A 157 -8.28 -0.97 -23.88
CA GLY A 157 -9.32 -1.70 -24.60
C GLY A 157 -10.62 -1.88 -23.79
N GLY A 158 -10.98 -0.93 -22.92
CA GLY A 158 -12.15 -1.02 -22.05
C GLY A 158 -11.97 -1.88 -20.79
N THR A 159 -10.76 -2.42 -20.56
CA THR A 159 -10.42 -3.22 -19.37
C THR A 159 -9.61 -2.38 -18.40
N TYR A 160 -10.03 -2.32 -17.13
CA TYR A 160 -9.28 -1.70 -16.05
C TYR A 160 -8.23 -2.65 -15.49
N ALA A 161 -7.04 -2.13 -15.17
CA ALA A 161 -5.98 -2.88 -14.51
C ALA A 161 -6.47 -3.52 -13.20
N TYR A 162 -7.24 -2.75 -12.44
CA TYR A 162 -7.86 -3.21 -11.19
C TYR A 162 -9.37 -3.11 -11.31
N SER A 163 -10.03 -4.25 -11.46
CA SER A 163 -11.48 -4.33 -11.60
C SER A 163 -12.10 -5.33 -10.63
N SER A 164 -13.32 -5.04 -10.20
CA SER A 164 -14.13 -6.03 -9.48
C SER A 164 -14.54 -7.19 -10.40
N PRO A 165 -15.04 -8.32 -9.87
CA PRO A 165 -15.62 -9.39 -10.68
C PRO A 165 -16.77 -8.94 -11.58
N THR A 166 -17.41 -7.81 -11.26
CA THR A 166 -18.49 -7.20 -12.08
C THR A 166 -17.98 -6.12 -13.03
N GLY A 167 -16.65 -5.98 -13.20
CA GLY A 167 -16.02 -5.02 -14.13
C GLY A 167 -15.97 -3.56 -13.64
N LYS A 168 -16.28 -3.29 -12.36
CA LYS A 168 -16.16 -1.93 -11.78
C LYS A 168 -14.69 -1.57 -11.58
N ASN A 169 -14.30 -0.35 -11.96
CA ASN A 169 -12.97 0.19 -11.68
C ASN A 169 -12.74 0.32 -10.17
N LEU A 170 -11.71 -0.35 -9.66
CA LEU A 170 -11.29 -0.29 -8.25
C LEU A 170 -10.16 0.72 -8.01
N GLY A 171 -9.50 1.20 -9.08
CA GLY A 171 -8.42 2.18 -9.01
C GLY A 171 -8.90 3.64 -9.12
N GLY A 172 -10.21 3.89 -9.12
CA GLY A 172 -10.77 5.23 -9.21
C GLY A 172 -10.63 6.05 -7.92
N SER A 173 -10.77 7.37 -8.06
CA SER A 173 -10.76 8.28 -6.91
C SER A 173 -12.08 8.24 -6.16
N GLN A 174 -12.03 8.38 -4.82
CA GLN A 174 -13.22 8.38 -3.97
C GLN A 174 -13.00 9.14 -2.66
N GLY A 175 -14.09 9.59 -2.06
CA GLY A 175 -14.11 10.10 -0.68
C GLY A 175 -14.27 8.94 0.32
N LEU A 176 -13.55 9.04 1.42
CA LEU A 176 -13.60 8.07 2.52
C LEU A 176 -13.82 8.80 3.84
N VAL A 177 -14.76 8.32 4.64
CA VAL A 177 -14.93 8.74 6.03
C VAL A 177 -14.72 7.52 6.92
N THR A 178 -13.89 7.67 7.95
CA THR A 178 -13.57 6.59 8.89
C THR A 178 -13.85 7.04 10.32
N LEU A 179 -14.50 6.17 11.07
CA LEU A 179 -14.66 6.30 12.52
C LEU A 179 -13.88 5.15 13.16
N THR A 180 -12.99 5.48 14.10
CA THR A 180 -12.15 4.49 14.79
C THR A 180 -12.43 4.53 16.28
N LYS A 181 -12.54 3.36 16.91
CA LYS A 181 -12.63 3.23 18.36
C LYS A 181 -11.60 2.23 18.86
N VAL A 182 -10.78 2.66 19.81
CA VAL A 182 -9.82 1.83 20.56
C VAL A 182 -10.32 1.73 22.00
N PHE A 183 -10.35 0.50 22.54
CA PHE A 183 -10.84 0.19 23.90
C PHE A 183 -9.68 -0.06 24.85
#